data_e1573f19f405c2aec53ae00c187e69dd
#
_entry.id   e1573f19f405c2aec53ae00c187e69dd
#
_cell.length_a   1.000
_cell.length_b   1.000
_cell.length_c   1.000
_cell.angle_alpha   90.00
_cell.angle_beta   90.00
_cell.angle_gamma   90.00
#
_symmetry.space_group_name_H-M   'P 1'
#
loop_
_entity.id
_entity.type
_entity.pdbx_description
1 polymer ?
#
loop_
_entity_poly.entity_id
_entity_poly.type
_entity_poly.pdbx_seq_one_letter_code
_entity_poly.pdbx_strand_id
1 'polypeptide(L)'
;MGVPTLFKKIISNKFYKNIHKGIRDGQTKCNYFFMDYNGIVYNAYENIKKDIEENNYSKDKIEHLVLEEVINITKKLICTVIQPSKITYIALDGPAPRAKMVQQRSRRYKAVMEKDFMKELKNKFKINESKDIWDRSANISPGTEFMEKLSNRIIKAMKEKTFQTHNKNMKVIFNNGNTPGEGEHKFLGLLRDMRKMESKKDDKIYVIINSSQMGET
;
A
#
# COMPACT_ATOMS: atom_id res chain seq x y z
N MET A 1 -12.80 -9.07 0.35
CA MET A 1 -13.95 -8.68 -0.51
C MET A 1 -14.49 -7.37 0.02
N GLY A 2 -14.26 -6.29 -0.70
CA GLY A 2 -14.86 -5.00 -0.35
C GLY A 2 -16.36 -5.00 -0.63
N VAL A 3 -17.15 -4.46 0.28
CA VAL A 3 -18.59 -4.24 0.02
C VAL A 3 -18.72 -2.99 -0.84
N PRO A 4 -19.27 -3.06 -2.06
CA PRO A 4 -19.40 -1.90 -2.92
C PRO A 4 -20.10 -0.75 -2.18
N THR A 5 -19.62 0.47 -2.35
CA THR A 5 -20.16 1.69 -1.73
C THR A 5 -20.13 1.76 -0.20
N LEU A 6 -19.65 0.72 0.53
CA LEU A 6 -19.62 0.72 2.00
C LEU A 6 -18.85 1.93 2.54
N PHE A 7 -17.66 2.21 1.99
CA PHE A 7 -16.85 3.34 2.43
C PHE A 7 -17.58 4.68 2.19
N LYS A 8 -18.22 4.85 1.03
CA LYS A 8 -19.02 6.03 0.72
C LYS A 8 -20.18 6.20 1.73
N LYS A 9 -20.86 5.10 2.08
CA LYS A 9 -21.91 5.10 3.09
C LYS A 9 -21.37 5.43 4.49
N ILE A 10 -20.22 4.89 4.85
CA ILE A 10 -19.57 5.17 6.14
C ILE A 10 -19.21 6.66 6.22
N ILE A 11 -18.54 7.23 5.20
CA ILE A 11 -18.14 8.64 5.19
C ILE A 11 -19.34 9.60 5.18
N SER A 12 -20.41 9.25 4.48
CA SER A 12 -21.63 10.08 4.40
C SER A 12 -22.48 10.02 5.68
N ASN A 13 -22.24 9.05 6.56
CA ASN A 13 -23.03 8.89 7.77
C ASN A 13 -22.54 9.84 8.86
N LYS A 14 -23.47 10.68 9.38
CA LYS A 14 -23.19 11.67 10.45
C LYS A 14 -22.65 11.05 11.75
N PHE A 15 -22.85 9.76 11.97
CA PHE A 15 -22.35 9.05 13.16
C PHE A 15 -20.84 8.81 13.12
N TYR A 16 -20.20 8.84 11.94
CA TYR A 16 -18.75 8.61 11.78
C TYR A 16 -17.99 9.93 11.67
N LYS A 17 -18.06 10.76 12.71
CA LYS A 17 -17.38 12.08 12.76
C LYS A 17 -15.86 12.00 12.68
N ASN A 18 -15.29 10.82 12.90
CA ASN A 18 -13.84 10.63 13.03
C ASN A 18 -13.15 10.18 11.73
N ILE A 19 -13.85 10.16 10.59
CA ILE A 19 -13.23 9.82 9.31
C ILE A 19 -12.79 11.12 8.64
N HIS A 20 -11.49 11.30 8.54
CA HIS A 20 -10.88 12.46 7.89
C HIS A 20 -10.76 12.22 6.38
N LYS A 21 -11.28 13.14 5.58
CA LYS A 21 -11.20 13.11 4.10
C LYS A 21 -9.85 13.57 3.54
N GLY A 22 -8.93 13.97 4.36
CA GLY A 22 -7.61 14.41 3.96
C GLY A 22 -6.71 14.63 5.16
N ILE A 23 -5.45 14.36 4.97
CA ILE A 23 -4.42 14.56 5.98
C ILE A 23 -3.64 15.80 5.55
N ARG A 24 -3.60 16.82 6.41
CA ARG A 24 -2.74 17.99 6.23
C ARG A 24 -1.48 17.79 7.05
N ASP A 25 -0.34 18.22 6.49
CA ASP A 25 0.96 18.08 7.12
C ASP A 25 0.96 18.62 8.56
N GLY A 26 1.40 17.78 9.50
CA GLY A 26 1.60 18.16 10.89
C GLY A 26 0.33 18.39 11.74
N GLN A 27 -0.86 18.34 11.16
CA GLN A 27 -2.12 18.58 11.91
C GLN A 27 -2.70 17.33 12.58
N THR A 28 -2.16 16.17 12.27
CA THR A 28 -2.77 14.90 12.64
C THR A 28 -1.86 14.11 13.57
N LYS A 29 -1.78 14.51 14.83
CA LYS A 29 -1.06 13.73 15.85
C LYS A 29 -1.86 12.48 16.19
N CYS A 30 -1.25 11.31 16.07
CA CYS A 30 -1.84 10.04 16.49
C CYS A 30 -0.88 9.24 17.37
N ASN A 31 -1.41 8.22 18.05
CA ASN A 31 -0.61 7.32 18.86
C ASN A 31 -0.19 6.09 18.06
N TYR A 32 -1.09 5.60 17.22
CA TYR A 32 -0.93 4.39 16.44
C TYR A 32 -1.24 4.65 14.97
N PHE A 33 -0.34 4.22 14.11
CA PHE A 33 -0.48 4.37 12.66
C PHE A 33 -0.36 3.02 11.98
N PHE A 34 -1.39 2.62 11.25
CA PHE A 34 -1.46 1.33 10.54
C PHE A 34 -1.54 1.57 9.04
N MET A 35 -0.72 0.84 8.29
CA MET A 35 -0.64 0.96 6.83
C MET A 35 -0.90 -0.38 6.15
N ASP A 36 -1.94 -0.44 5.31
CA ASP A 36 -2.02 -1.41 4.23
C ASP A 36 -1.02 -0.98 3.15
N TYR A 37 0.09 -1.71 3.08
CA TYR A 37 1.28 -1.19 2.42
C TYR A 37 1.29 -1.36 0.91
N ASN A 38 0.53 -2.32 0.37
CA ASN A 38 0.48 -2.54 -1.07
C ASN A 38 0.02 -1.29 -1.82
N GLY A 39 -0.91 -0.52 -1.27
CA GLY A 39 -1.33 0.76 -1.86
C GLY A 39 -0.21 1.78 -1.99
N ILE A 40 0.70 1.83 -1.02
CA ILE A 40 1.86 2.72 -1.08
C ILE A 40 2.82 2.30 -2.20
N VAL A 41 2.99 0.98 -2.41
CA VAL A 41 3.84 0.46 -3.49
C VAL A 41 3.27 0.83 -4.86
N TYR A 42 1.95 0.70 -5.06
CA TYR A 42 1.29 1.13 -6.29
C TYR A 42 1.44 2.64 -6.52
N ASN A 43 1.25 3.45 -5.47
CA ASN A 43 1.41 4.90 -5.56
C ASN A 43 2.85 5.30 -5.91
N ALA A 44 3.84 4.63 -5.34
CA ALA A 44 5.25 4.86 -5.66
C ALA A 44 5.54 4.63 -7.15
N TYR A 45 5.03 3.53 -7.70
CA TYR A 45 5.16 3.28 -9.13
C TYR A 45 4.49 4.37 -9.99
N GLU A 46 3.27 4.76 -9.65
CA GLU A 46 2.57 5.82 -10.41
C GLU A 46 3.31 7.17 -10.37
N ASN A 47 3.95 7.51 -9.25
CA ASN A 47 4.73 8.74 -9.13
C ASN A 47 5.90 8.80 -10.12
N ILE A 48 6.55 7.66 -10.36
CA ILE A 48 7.76 7.59 -11.23
C ILE A 48 7.46 7.06 -12.64
N LYS A 49 6.20 6.70 -12.92
CA LYS A 49 5.80 6.10 -14.20
C LYS A 49 6.19 6.95 -15.40
N LYS A 50 5.98 8.25 -15.34
CA LYS A 50 6.37 9.17 -16.40
C LYS A 50 7.87 9.13 -16.70
N ASP A 51 8.69 9.17 -15.64
CA ASP A 51 10.14 9.11 -15.76
C ASP A 51 10.60 7.77 -16.37
N ILE A 52 9.93 6.66 -16.00
CA ILE A 52 10.19 5.34 -16.57
C ILE A 52 9.86 5.31 -18.08
N GLU A 53 8.74 5.88 -18.48
CA GLU A 53 8.29 5.91 -19.89
C GLU A 53 9.21 6.78 -20.77
N GLU A 54 9.74 7.86 -20.23
CA GLU A 54 10.63 8.79 -20.94
C GLU A 54 12.05 8.25 -21.12
N ASN A 55 12.56 7.46 -20.18
CA ASN A 55 13.98 7.10 -20.11
C ASN A 55 14.35 5.66 -20.49
N ASN A 56 13.38 4.81 -20.82
CA ASN A 56 13.63 3.40 -21.22
C ASN A 56 14.58 2.63 -20.28
N TYR A 57 14.36 2.72 -18.98
CA TYR A 57 15.20 2.06 -17.98
C TYR A 57 15.14 0.53 -18.08
N SER A 58 16.23 -0.13 -17.64
CA SER A 58 16.23 -1.59 -17.44
C SER A 58 15.29 -1.98 -16.29
N LYS A 59 14.85 -3.25 -16.27
CA LYS A 59 14.01 -3.80 -15.21
C LYS A 59 14.60 -3.54 -13.82
N ASP A 60 15.88 -3.82 -13.62
CA ASP A 60 16.54 -3.64 -12.31
C ASP A 60 16.57 -2.18 -11.88
N LYS A 61 16.75 -1.26 -12.83
CA LYS A 61 16.74 0.17 -12.55
C LYS A 61 15.34 0.62 -12.14
N ILE A 62 14.28 0.13 -12.81
CA ILE A 62 12.90 0.42 -12.46
C ILE A 62 12.58 -0.09 -11.05
N GLU A 63 12.93 -1.34 -10.75
CA GLU A 63 12.73 -1.92 -9.41
C GLU A 63 13.43 -1.08 -8.34
N HIS A 64 14.67 -0.67 -8.58
CA HIS A 64 15.41 0.18 -7.64
C HIS A 64 14.72 1.53 -7.42
N LEU A 65 14.26 2.21 -8.48
CA LEU A 65 13.54 3.47 -8.38
C LEU A 65 12.24 3.33 -7.60
N VAL A 66 11.46 2.27 -7.88
CA VAL A 66 10.22 1.99 -7.13
C VAL A 66 10.53 1.77 -5.65
N LEU A 67 11.55 0.98 -5.31
CA LEU A 67 11.94 0.71 -3.93
C LEU A 67 12.33 1.99 -3.17
N GLU A 68 13.12 2.86 -3.77
CA GLU A 68 13.52 4.12 -3.14
C GLU A 68 12.32 5.08 -2.97
N GLU A 69 11.45 5.16 -3.98
CA GLU A 69 10.25 6.00 -3.88
C GLU A 69 9.29 5.49 -2.80
N VAL A 70 9.11 4.16 -2.64
CA VAL A 70 8.34 3.57 -1.53
C VAL A 70 8.90 4.01 -0.19
N ILE A 71 10.23 3.98 -0.01
CA ILE A 71 10.87 4.42 1.24
C ILE A 71 10.67 5.92 1.46
N ASN A 72 10.79 6.75 0.41
CA ASN A 72 10.58 8.19 0.48
C ASN A 72 9.15 8.55 0.91
N ILE A 73 8.14 7.94 0.28
CA ILE A 73 6.72 8.13 0.64
C ILE A 73 6.50 7.72 2.10
N THR A 74 7.02 6.56 2.49
CA THR A 74 6.85 6.05 3.86
C THR A 74 7.50 6.95 4.89
N LYS A 75 8.72 7.41 4.62
CA LYS A 75 9.41 8.38 5.47
C LYS A 75 8.62 9.68 5.61
N LYS A 76 8.13 10.22 4.49
CA LYS A 76 7.29 11.44 4.49
C LYS A 76 6.03 11.23 5.33
N LEU A 77 5.32 10.12 5.14
CA LEU A 77 4.10 9.80 5.90
C LEU A 77 4.38 9.71 7.40
N ILE A 78 5.40 8.96 7.81
CA ILE A 78 5.70 8.72 9.22
C ILE A 78 6.31 9.95 9.88
N CYS A 79 7.32 10.57 9.25
CA CYS A 79 8.14 11.59 9.90
C CYS A 79 7.59 13.00 9.75
N THR A 80 6.79 13.28 8.71
CA THR A 80 6.32 14.64 8.41
C THR A 80 4.81 14.77 8.58
N VAL A 81 4.05 13.85 7.98
CA VAL A 81 2.59 14.01 7.87
C VAL A 81 1.88 13.55 9.14
N ILE A 82 2.10 12.32 9.57
CA ILE A 82 1.34 11.67 10.66
C ILE A 82 2.02 11.83 12.03
N GLN A 83 3.33 11.62 12.08
CA GLN A 83 4.15 11.71 13.30
C GLN A 83 3.59 10.87 14.46
N PRO A 84 3.40 9.56 14.31
CA PRO A 84 2.84 8.71 15.34
C PRO A 84 3.72 8.70 16.59
N SER A 85 3.10 8.62 17.79
CA SER A 85 3.83 8.73 19.04
C SER A 85 4.20 7.38 19.67
N LYS A 86 3.48 6.29 19.35
CA LYS A 86 3.69 4.98 19.97
C LYS A 86 4.11 3.91 18.98
N ILE A 87 3.26 3.59 17.99
CA ILE A 87 3.49 2.50 17.05
C ILE A 87 3.15 2.93 15.63
N THR A 88 4.04 2.56 14.71
CA THR A 88 3.77 2.47 13.27
C THR A 88 3.77 1.01 12.87
N TYR A 89 2.70 0.54 12.24
CA TYR A 89 2.57 -0.83 11.76
C TYR A 89 2.46 -0.86 10.24
N ILE A 90 3.44 -1.49 9.61
CA ILE A 90 3.54 -1.66 8.17
C ILE A 90 3.14 -3.10 7.84
N ALA A 91 2.08 -3.31 7.06
CA ALA A 91 1.61 -4.62 6.67
C ALA A 91 1.62 -4.80 5.16
N LEU A 92 2.45 -5.71 4.67
CA LEU A 92 2.41 -6.19 3.28
C LEU A 92 1.40 -7.34 3.17
N ASP A 93 0.70 -7.40 2.03
CA ASP A 93 -0.12 -8.57 1.71
C ASP A 93 0.72 -9.83 1.63
N GLY A 94 0.23 -10.88 2.27
CA GLY A 94 0.74 -12.22 2.17
C GLY A 94 -0.19 -13.14 1.38
N PRO A 95 0.04 -14.47 1.43
CA PRO A 95 -0.84 -15.44 0.80
C PRO A 95 -2.29 -15.25 1.26
N ALA A 96 -3.17 -15.02 0.31
CA ALA A 96 -4.58 -14.76 0.57
C ALA A 96 -5.35 -16.05 0.90
N PRO A 97 -6.48 -15.99 1.62
CA PRO A 97 -7.38 -17.10 1.80
C PRO A 97 -7.88 -17.66 0.45
N ARG A 98 -8.22 -18.95 0.40
CA ARG A 98 -8.63 -19.65 -0.84
C ARG A 98 -9.71 -18.91 -1.63
N ALA A 99 -10.73 -18.38 -0.95
CA ALA A 99 -11.80 -17.62 -1.59
C ALA A 99 -11.28 -16.37 -2.30
N LYS A 100 -10.35 -15.66 -1.69
CA LYS A 100 -9.71 -14.48 -2.28
C LYS A 100 -8.78 -14.85 -3.44
N MET A 101 -8.09 -15.99 -3.36
CA MET A 101 -7.27 -16.49 -4.48
C MET A 101 -8.11 -16.76 -5.73
N VAL A 102 -9.31 -17.32 -5.58
CA VAL A 102 -10.25 -17.52 -6.70
C VAL A 102 -10.63 -16.17 -7.33
N GLN A 103 -10.99 -15.18 -6.51
CA GLN A 103 -11.32 -13.84 -7.00
C GLN A 103 -10.12 -13.17 -7.70
N GLN A 104 -8.92 -13.27 -7.12
CA GLN A 104 -7.69 -12.73 -7.73
C GLN A 104 -7.39 -13.41 -9.07
N ARG A 105 -7.59 -14.72 -9.17
CA ARG A 105 -7.42 -15.47 -10.42
C ARG A 105 -8.37 -14.94 -11.49
N SER A 106 -9.66 -14.79 -11.17
CA SER A 106 -10.64 -14.24 -12.12
C SER A 106 -10.27 -12.84 -12.60
N ARG A 107 -9.83 -11.97 -11.70
CA ARG A 107 -9.33 -10.62 -12.05
C ARG A 107 -8.12 -10.67 -13.00
N ARG A 108 -7.16 -11.57 -12.74
CA ARG A 108 -5.97 -11.72 -13.58
C ARG A 108 -6.35 -12.21 -14.99
N TYR A 109 -7.25 -13.18 -15.11
CA TYR A 109 -7.74 -13.60 -16.41
C TYR A 109 -8.43 -12.48 -17.16
N LYS A 110 -9.31 -11.73 -16.48
CA LYS A 110 -9.98 -10.57 -17.07
C LYS A 110 -8.96 -9.52 -17.55
N ALA A 111 -7.97 -9.19 -16.72
CA ALA A 111 -6.93 -8.22 -17.09
C ALA A 111 -6.09 -8.66 -18.30
N VAL A 112 -5.80 -9.97 -18.45
CA VAL A 112 -5.11 -10.51 -19.64
C VAL A 112 -5.98 -10.34 -20.86
N MET A 113 -7.27 -10.73 -20.80
CA MET A 113 -8.21 -10.57 -21.92
C MET A 113 -8.37 -9.10 -22.32
N GLU A 114 -8.48 -8.19 -21.34
CA GLU A 114 -8.57 -6.75 -21.60
C GLU A 114 -7.28 -6.22 -22.26
N LYS A 115 -6.10 -6.70 -21.83
CA LYS A 115 -4.81 -6.33 -22.43
C LYS A 115 -4.69 -6.79 -23.87
N ASP A 116 -5.09 -8.02 -24.16
CA ASP A 116 -5.08 -8.58 -25.52
C ASP A 116 -6.05 -7.81 -26.42
N PHE A 117 -7.27 -7.55 -25.94
CA PHE A 117 -8.25 -6.75 -26.68
C PHE A 117 -7.76 -5.32 -26.96
N MET A 118 -7.16 -4.66 -25.97
CA MET A 118 -6.58 -3.32 -26.14
C MET A 118 -5.42 -3.34 -27.14
N LYS A 119 -4.63 -4.42 -27.17
CA LYS A 119 -3.56 -4.60 -28.14
C LYS A 119 -4.11 -4.72 -29.58
N GLU A 120 -5.15 -5.51 -29.77
CA GLU A 120 -5.83 -5.62 -31.07
C GLU A 120 -6.40 -4.26 -31.53
N LEU A 121 -7.03 -3.51 -30.63
CA LEU A 121 -7.54 -2.17 -30.92
C LEU A 121 -6.42 -1.20 -31.31
N LYS A 122 -5.32 -1.17 -30.56
CA LYS A 122 -4.17 -0.32 -30.87
C LYS A 122 -3.57 -0.64 -32.24
N ASN A 123 -3.42 -1.92 -32.56
CA ASN A 123 -2.96 -2.36 -33.86
C ASN A 123 -3.92 -1.89 -35.00
N LYS A 124 -5.22 -2.03 -34.77
CA LYS A 124 -6.23 -1.59 -35.72
C LYS A 124 -6.20 -0.08 -35.99
N PHE A 125 -5.95 0.70 -34.95
CA PHE A 125 -5.89 2.17 -35.05
C PHE A 125 -4.47 2.71 -35.26
N LYS A 126 -3.45 1.85 -35.45
CA LYS A 126 -2.03 2.20 -35.64
C LYS A 126 -1.47 3.08 -34.53
N ILE A 127 -1.89 2.83 -33.30
CA ILE A 127 -1.38 3.53 -32.11
C ILE A 127 -0.10 2.81 -31.66
N ASN A 128 1.00 3.55 -31.54
CA ASN A 128 2.27 2.98 -31.06
C ASN A 128 2.12 2.46 -29.62
N GLU A 129 2.54 1.21 -29.39
CA GLU A 129 2.63 0.66 -28.04
C GLU A 129 3.83 1.26 -27.32
N SER A 130 3.60 1.82 -26.13
CA SER A 130 4.66 1.96 -25.15
C SER A 130 5.01 0.55 -24.63
N LYS A 131 6.27 0.15 -24.72
CA LYS A 131 6.73 -1.12 -24.15
C LYS A 131 6.58 -1.06 -22.63
N ASP A 132 5.64 -1.84 -22.10
CA ASP A 132 5.46 -2.01 -20.67
C ASP A 132 6.60 -2.95 -20.16
N ILE A 133 7.78 -2.36 -19.90
CA ILE A 133 9.00 -3.10 -19.53
C ILE A 133 8.85 -3.75 -18.16
N TRP A 134 7.98 -3.22 -17.31
CA TRP A 134 7.76 -3.69 -15.96
C TRP A 134 6.25 -3.73 -15.61
N ASP A 135 5.69 -4.94 -15.61
CA ASP A 135 4.28 -5.14 -15.27
C ASP A 135 4.09 -5.05 -13.75
N ARG A 136 3.52 -3.93 -13.29
CA ARG A 136 3.24 -3.70 -11.86
C ARG A 136 2.35 -4.78 -11.25
N SER A 137 1.36 -5.27 -12.00
CA SER A 137 0.39 -6.25 -11.47
C SER A 137 1.03 -7.62 -11.27
N ALA A 138 2.00 -7.98 -12.11
CA ALA A 138 2.75 -9.21 -11.97
C ALA A 138 3.79 -9.08 -10.84
N ASN A 139 4.50 -7.97 -10.76
CA ASN A 139 5.60 -7.79 -9.81
C ASN A 139 5.12 -7.46 -8.40
N ILE A 140 4.08 -6.61 -8.24
CA ILE A 140 3.50 -6.27 -6.93
C ILE A 140 2.47 -7.34 -6.54
N SER A 141 2.93 -8.56 -6.34
CA SER A 141 2.11 -9.71 -5.92
C SER A 141 2.85 -10.52 -4.86
N PRO A 142 2.16 -11.08 -3.86
CA PRO A 142 2.79 -11.91 -2.84
C PRO A 142 3.62 -13.05 -3.46
N GLY A 143 4.84 -13.24 -2.95
CA GLY A 143 5.74 -14.32 -3.39
C GLY A 143 6.60 -13.98 -4.62
N THR A 144 6.59 -12.75 -5.13
CA THR A 144 7.48 -12.32 -6.22
C THR A 144 8.84 -11.88 -5.67
N GLU A 145 9.87 -11.96 -6.53
CA GLU A 145 11.22 -11.49 -6.22
C GLU A 145 11.24 -10.00 -5.84
N PHE A 146 10.44 -9.18 -6.54
CA PHE A 146 10.32 -7.76 -6.22
C PHE A 146 9.79 -7.54 -4.79
N MET A 147 8.78 -8.30 -4.34
CA MET A 147 8.22 -8.17 -2.98
C MET A 147 9.21 -8.64 -1.90
N GLU A 148 10.10 -9.56 -2.24
CA GLU A 148 11.20 -9.95 -1.36
C GLU A 148 12.25 -8.83 -1.27
N LYS A 149 12.68 -8.26 -2.41
CA LYS A 149 13.56 -7.08 -2.45
C LYS A 149 12.98 -5.92 -1.65
N LEU A 150 11.67 -5.67 -1.79
CA LEU A 150 10.95 -4.64 -1.03
C LEU A 150 11.01 -4.91 0.48
N SER A 151 10.73 -6.15 0.90
CA SER A 151 10.79 -6.52 2.31
C SER A 151 12.19 -6.29 2.89
N ASN A 152 13.22 -6.69 2.17
CA ASN A 152 14.61 -6.48 2.56
C ASN A 152 14.99 -4.98 2.64
N ARG A 153 14.51 -4.17 1.68
CA ARG A 153 14.74 -2.72 1.67
C ARG A 153 14.06 -2.02 2.86
N ILE A 154 12.84 -2.44 3.22
CA ILE A 154 12.13 -1.91 4.40
C ILE A 154 12.90 -2.29 5.69
N ILE A 155 13.30 -3.54 5.83
CA ILE A 155 14.08 -4.01 6.99
C ILE A 155 15.38 -3.20 7.11
N LYS A 156 16.07 -2.95 6.01
CA LYS A 156 17.27 -2.12 5.98
C LYS A 156 16.97 -0.70 6.45
N ALA A 157 15.93 -0.06 5.92
CA ALA A 157 15.50 1.28 6.32
C ALA A 157 15.14 1.36 7.82
N MET A 158 14.52 0.30 8.38
CA MET A 158 14.26 0.23 9.83
C MET A 158 15.53 0.16 10.65
N LYS A 159 16.52 -0.64 10.23
CA LYS A 159 17.84 -0.73 10.89
C LYS A 159 18.59 0.60 10.82
N GLU A 160 18.51 1.31 9.71
CA GLU A 160 19.09 2.64 9.50
C GLU A 160 18.31 3.75 10.22
N LYS A 161 17.23 3.41 10.95
CA LYS A 161 16.35 4.36 11.64
C LYS A 161 15.72 5.42 10.71
N THR A 162 15.55 5.11 9.42
CA THR A 162 15.00 6.03 8.41
C THR A 162 13.59 6.50 8.75
N PHE A 163 12.81 5.67 9.46
CA PHE A 163 11.42 5.96 9.86
C PHE A 163 11.30 6.52 11.28
N GLN A 164 12.40 6.98 11.88
CA GLN A 164 12.35 7.51 13.24
C GLN A 164 11.79 8.93 13.24
N THR A 165 10.75 9.15 14.06
CA THR A 165 10.17 10.47 14.30
C THR A 165 10.95 11.21 15.40
N HIS A 166 10.54 12.45 15.73
CA HIS A 166 11.04 13.16 16.90
C HIS A 166 10.79 12.41 18.22
N ASN A 167 9.80 11.51 18.24
CA ASN A 167 9.56 10.65 19.39
C ASN A 167 10.44 9.40 19.32
N LYS A 168 11.50 9.38 20.11
CA LYS A 168 12.47 8.27 20.20
C LYS A 168 11.84 6.94 20.68
N ASN A 169 10.68 7.00 21.33
CA ASN A 169 9.97 5.82 21.87
C ASN A 169 9.01 5.18 20.85
N MET A 170 8.81 5.80 19.68
CA MET A 170 7.98 5.23 18.63
C MET A 170 8.61 3.96 18.07
N LYS A 171 7.80 2.89 18.03
CA LYS A 171 8.22 1.59 17.49
C LYS A 171 7.65 1.40 16.09
N VAL A 172 8.49 0.92 15.16
CA VAL A 172 8.06 0.47 13.85
C VAL A 172 7.96 -1.05 13.85
N ILE A 173 6.79 -1.57 13.50
CA ILE A 173 6.53 -3.00 13.36
C ILE A 173 6.30 -3.27 11.88
N PHE A 174 7.04 -4.20 11.30
CA PHE A 174 6.89 -4.62 9.92
C PHE A 174 6.43 -6.07 9.84
N ASN A 175 5.27 -6.29 9.21
CA ASN A 175 4.76 -7.62 8.90
C ASN A 175 4.88 -7.84 7.39
N ASN A 176 5.83 -8.68 7.01
CA ASN A 176 6.18 -8.94 5.61
C ASN A 176 5.15 -9.83 4.89
N GLY A 177 5.36 -10.01 3.58
CA GLY A 177 4.50 -10.82 2.72
C GLY A 177 4.53 -12.34 2.99
N ASN A 178 5.44 -12.84 3.84
CA ASN A 178 5.54 -14.27 4.14
C ASN A 178 4.49 -14.73 5.16
N THR A 179 3.95 -13.80 5.95
CA THR A 179 2.84 -14.09 6.88
C THR A 179 1.53 -14.13 6.11
N PRO A 180 0.70 -15.18 6.23
CA PRO A 180 -0.59 -15.24 5.56
C PRO A 180 -1.54 -14.11 5.96
N GLY A 181 -2.39 -13.70 5.03
CA GLY A 181 -3.43 -12.69 5.22
C GLY A 181 -3.14 -11.38 4.48
N GLU A 182 -4.20 -10.64 4.24
CA GLU A 182 -4.14 -9.29 3.66
C GLU A 182 -3.67 -8.29 4.72
N GLY A 183 -3.10 -7.16 4.30
CA GLY A 183 -2.56 -6.15 5.19
C GLY A 183 -3.52 -5.72 6.28
N GLU A 184 -4.78 -5.46 5.91
CA GLU A 184 -5.85 -5.10 6.85
C GLU A 184 -6.15 -6.18 7.90
N HIS A 185 -6.09 -7.47 7.54
CA HIS A 185 -6.31 -8.56 8.48
C HIS A 185 -5.18 -8.67 9.52
N LYS A 186 -3.95 -8.36 9.11
CA LYS A 186 -2.78 -8.44 9.97
C LYS A 186 -2.84 -7.42 11.11
N PHE A 187 -3.22 -6.18 10.82
CA PHE A 187 -3.33 -5.17 11.88
C PHE A 187 -4.61 -5.26 12.70
N LEU A 188 -5.70 -5.86 12.19
CA LEU A 188 -6.89 -6.14 12.98
C LEU A 188 -6.60 -7.09 14.16
N GLY A 189 -5.68 -8.06 13.96
CA GLY A 189 -5.18 -8.90 15.05
C GLY A 189 -4.56 -8.07 16.16
N LEU A 190 -3.61 -7.19 15.80
CA LEU A 190 -2.96 -6.31 16.77
C LEU A 190 -3.95 -5.34 17.44
N LEU A 191 -4.89 -4.76 16.70
CA LEU A 191 -5.93 -3.89 17.26
C LEU A 191 -6.81 -4.61 18.29
N ARG A 192 -7.12 -5.89 18.04
CA ARG A 192 -7.87 -6.73 18.99
C ARG A 192 -7.08 -6.97 20.28
N ASP A 193 -5.79 -7.22 20.16
CA ASP A 193 -4.92 -7.45 21.30
C ASP A 193 -4.67 -6.15 22.10
N MET A 194 -4.53 -5.02 21.42
CA MET A 194 -4.43 -3.70 22.06
C MET A 194 -5.69 -3.34 22.85
N ARG A 195 -6.89 -3.75 22.37
CA ARG A 195 -8.14 -3.53 23.11
C ARG A 195 -8.20 -4.31 24.43
N LYS A 196 -7.49 -5.45 24.50
CA LYS A 196 -7.35 -6.23 25.74
C LYS A 196 -6.30 -5.64 26.69
N MET A 197 -5.28 -4.97 26.13
CA MET A 197 -4.26 -4.25 26.87
C MET A 197 -4.74 -2.82 27.05
N GLU A 198 -5.34 -2.45 28.16
CA GLU A 198 -5.79 -1.10 28.54
C GLU A 198 -5.22 0.05 27.67
N SER A 199 -5.72 0.18 26.44
CA SER A 199 -5.46 1.37 25.64
C SER A 199 -6.16 2.54 26.34
N LYS A 200 -5.43 3.60 26.61
CA LYS A 200 -6.03 4.79 27.24
C LYS A 200 -7.16 5.28 26.35
N LYS A 201 -8.28 5.67 26.95
CA LYS A 201 -9.50 6.14 26.25
C LYS A 201 -9.26 7.22 25.19
N ASP A 202 -8.14 7.94 25.29
CA ASP A 202 -7.76 9.06 24.44
C ASP A 202 -6.75 8.70 23.32
N ASP A 203 -6.38 7.42 23.17
CA ASP A 203 -5.44 7.01 22.13
C ASP A 203 -6.08 7.13 20.73
N LYS A 204 -5.44 7.93 19.88
CA LYS A 204 -5.85 8.14 18.48
C LYS A 204 -5.18 7.14 17.56
N ILE A 205 -5.99 6.47 16.75
CA ILE A 205 -5.56 5.46 15.78
C ILE A 205 -5.84 5.98 14.37
N TYR A 206 -4.83 5.93 13.52
CA TYR A 206 -4.96 6.20 12.09
C TYR A 206 -4.68 4.94 11.28
N VAL A 207 -5.54 4.70 10.28
CA VAL A 207 -5.40 3.56 9.38
C VAL A 207 -5.43 4.08 7.95
N ILE A 208 -4.40 3.78 7.17
CA ILE A 208 -4.43 3.93 5.72
C ILE A 208 -4.80 2.58 5.12
N ILE A 209 -5.95 2.53 4.47
CA ILE A 209 -6.41 1.39 3.68
C ILE A 209 -6.30 1.79 2.21
N ASN A 210 -5.91 0.86 1.37
CA ASN A 210 -5.75 1.08 -0.05
C ASN A 210 -7.07 1.54 -0.70
N SER A 211 -7.09 2.77 -1.18
CA SER A 211 -8.24 3.36 -1.88
C SER A 211 -8.30 3.01 -3.38
N SER A 212 -7.35 2.23 -3.90
CA SER A 212 -7.29 1.89 -5.32
C SER A 212 -8.48 1.08 -5.84
N GLN A 213 -9.39 0.66 -4.95
CA GLN A 213 -10.67 0.05 -5.33
C GLN A 213 -11.85 1.04 -5.34
N MET A 214 -11.59 2.33 -5.15
CA MET A 214 -12.64 3.36 -5.08
C MET A 214 -12.80 4.20 -6.34
N GLY A 215 -12.06 3.93 -7.37
CA GLY A 215 -11.99 4.77 -8.56
C GLY A 215 -12.39 4.09 -9.85
N GLU A 216 -13.49 3.34 -9.86
CA GLU A 216 -14.17 2.99 -11.11
C GLU A 216 -15.67 2.94 -10.85
N THR A 217 -16.29 4.08 -11.06
CA THR A 217 -17.71 4.24 -11.41
C THR A 217 -17.79 5.13 -12.62
#